data_6e7474c89d4fd584ccff56377e9f59f9
#
_entry.id   6e7474c89d4fd584ccff56377e9f59f9
#
_cell.length_a   1.000
_cell.length_b   1.000
_cell.length_c   1.000
_cell.angle_alpha   90.00
_cell.angle_beta   90.00
_cell.angle_gamma   90.00
#
_symmetry.space_group_name_H-M   'P 1'
#
loop_
_entity.id
_entity.type
_entity.pdbx_description
1 polymer ?
#
loop_
_entity_poly.entity_id
_entity_poly.type
_entity_poly.pdbx_seq_one_letter_code
_entity_poly.pdbx_strand_id
1 'polypeptide(L)'
;MRAATPRSSLNSSQMAQSFKGGGSPTRSSVSRPERQTNFKVVVRVRPPLPRELSGEVPFQNVVAVNESDQVLTISENIESVVDARGQALATPGPHSSHSFVFDHVYEQNASQKSVYETTARAVVDSALQGYNATIFAYGQTGTGKTFTMEGFNKEGSIEARGIIPRAIEQVFGHIQRHANPRMRFLVRASYLQIYNEAISDLLKPDRSNLSIREDKRRGVFVDGLSEWVVRSPAEIYGLMQRGGAVRATGETKMNEVSSRSHAVFIVIAEQVGH
;
A
#
# COMPACT_ATOMS: atom_id res chain seq x y z
N MET A 1 -25.39 33.33 -32.06
CA MET A 1 -24.77 33.41 -33.41
C MET A 1 -24.03 32.07 -33.56
N ARG A 2 -24.64 31.12 -34.25
CA ARG A 2 -24.37 30.63 -35.61
C ARG A 2 -22.93 30.15 -35.71
N ALA A 3 -22.71 28.82 -35.73
CA ALA A 3 -22.71 27.86 -36.85
C ALA A 3 -21.29 27.83 -37.51
N ALA A 4 -20.66 26.75 -37.88
CA ALA A 4 -21.09 25.58 -38.60
C ALA A 4 -19.98 24.51 -38.61
N THR A 5 -20.38 23.24 -38.69
CA THR A 5 -19.62 22.10 -39.23
C THR A 5 -19.38 22.21 -40.74
N PRO A 6 -18.45 21.43 -41.33
CA PRO A 6 -18.98 20.33 -42.10
C PRO A 6 -18.23 18.99 -42.05
N ARG A 7 -19.01 17.97 -42.35
CA ARG A 7 -18.66 16.59 -42.67
C ARG A 7 -17.89 16.48 -43.99
N SER A 8 -17.06 15.44 -44.13
CA SER A 8 -17.00 14.69 -45.41
C SER A 8 -16.62 13.23 -45.14
N SER A 9 -17.55 12.39 -45.50
CA SER A 9 -17.45 10.95 -45.73
C SER A 9 -16.72 10.66 -47.03
N LEU A 10 -15.94 9.59 -47.12
CA LEU A 10 -15.75 8.84 -48.34
C LEU A 10 -15.53 7.35 -48.06
N ASN A 11 -16.25 6.59 -48.84
CA ASN A 11 -16.50 5.15 -48.83
C ASN A 11 -15.40 4.32 -49.52
N SER A 12 -15.30 3.09 -48.98
CA SER A 12 -15.35 1.77 -49.61
C SER A 12 -14.38 1.33 -50.70
N SER A 13 -13.88 0.14 -50.48
CA SER A 13 -13.85 -1.06 -51.36
C SER A 13 -12.62 -1.32 -52.24
N GLN A 14 -12.27 -2.62 -52.14
CA GLN A 14 -11.53 -3.48 -53.07
C GLN A 14 -10.01 -3.36 -53.08
N MET A 15 -9.27 -4.39 -52.71
CA MET A 15 -9.04 -5.59 -53.53
C MET A 15 -8.35 -6.69 -52.70
N ALA A 16 -8.90 -7.87 -52.78
CA ALA A 16 -8.25 -9.10 -52.39
C ALA A 16 -7.21 -9.52 -53.41
N GLN A 17 -5.99 -9.84 -53.00
CA GLN A 17 -5.12 -10.75 -53.74
C GLN A 17 -4.37 -11.66 -52.78
N SER A 18 -4.52 -12.94 -53.03
CA SER A 18 -3.89 -14.07 -52.36
C SER A 18 -2.40 -14.13 -52.62
N PHE A 19 -1.59 -14.39 -51.54
CA PHE A 19 -0.32 -15.08 -51.71
C PHE A 19 -0.19 -16.14 -50.60
N LYS A 20 -0.06 -17.39 -51.01
CA LYS A 20 0.38 -18.54 -50.21
C LYS A 20 1.88 -18.43 -50.03
N GLY A 21 2.35 -18.66 -48.78
CA GLY A 21 3.77 -18.86 -48.51
C GLY A 21 3.96 -19.04 -47.00
N GLY A 22 4.27 -20.28 -46.59
CA GLY A 22 4.42 -20.66 -45.20
C GLY A 22 5.66 -20.04 -44.53
N GLY A 23 5.55 -19.86 -43.23
CA GLY A 23 6.61 -19.46 -42.31
C GLY A 23 5.97 -19.01 -41.00
N SER A 24 6.00 -19.86 -40.01
CA SER A 24 5.62 -19.48 -38.63
C SER A 24 6.52 -18.35 -38.14
N PRO A 25 5.97 -17.19 -37.74
CA PRO A 25 6.80 -16.22 -37.06
C PRO A 25 6.93 -16.63 -35.59
N THR A 26 8.15 -16.93 -35.20
CA THR A 26 8.61 -16.87 -33.83
C THR A 26 8.09 -15.60 -33.15
N ARG A 27 7.32 -15.77 -32.11
CA ARG A 27 6.81 -14.70 -31.25
C ARG A 27 8.00 -14.01 -30.59
N SER A 28 8.50 -12.95 -31.20
CA SER A 28 9.42 -12.04 -30.57
C SER A 28 8.69 -11.41 -29.39
N SER A 29 9.21 -11.63 -28.18
CA SER A 29 8.82 -10.94 -26.97
C SER A 29 9.08 -9.45 -27.17
N VAL A 30 8.03 -8.72 -27.52
CA VAL A 30 8.04 -7.26 -27.46
C VAL A 30 8.09 -6.91 -25.98
N SER A 31 9.27 -6.54 -25.51
CA SER A 31 9.45 -5.92 -24.20
C SER A 31 8.54 -4.69 -24.16
N ARG A 32 7.52 -4.72 -23.31
CA ARG A 32 6.71 -3.55 -22.99
C ARG A 32 7.67 -2.45 -22.52
N PRO A 33 7.60 -1.21 -23.07
CA PRO A 33 8.37 -0.12 -22.51
C PRO A 33 7.96 0.05 -21.03
N GLU A 34 8.93 -0.02 -20.14
CA GLU A 34 8.72 0.30 -18.73
C GLU A 34 8.10 1.70 -18.66
N ARG A 35 6.82 1.76 -18.37
CA ARG A 35 6.22 3.02 -17.96
C ARG A 35 6.90 3.39 -16.63
N GLN A 36 7.74 4.41 -16.66
CA GLN A 36 8.18 5.12 -15.47
C GLN A 36 6.93 5.78 -14.85
N THR A 37 6.16 5.00 -14.13
CA THR A 37 5.06 5.53 -13.31
C THR A 37 5.66 5.83 -11.94
N ASN A 38 5.44 7.04 -11.45
CA ASN A 38 5.81 7.44 -10.08
C ASN A 38 5.01 6.67 -9.01
N PHE A 39 4.12 5.78 -9.42
CA PHE A 39 3.27 4.96 -8.59
C PHE A 39 3.54 3.48 -8.81
N LYS A 40 3.65 2.74 -7.71
CA LYS A 40 3.68 1.29 -7.69
C LYS A 40 2.47 0.81 -6.88
N VAL A 41 1.61 0.02 -7.51
CA VAL A 41 0.41 -0.54 -6.88
C VAL A 41 0.61 -2.03 -6.68
N VAL A 42 0.58 -2.46 -5.43
CA VAL A 42 0.73 -3.87 -5.08
C VAL A 42 -0.48 -4.37 -4.29
N VAL A 43 -0.82 -5.63 -4.46
CA VAL A 43 -1.89 -6.27 -3.70
C VAL A 43 -1.30 -7.36 -2.82
N ARG A 44 -1.73 -7.41 -1.57
CA ARG A 44 -1.38 -8.47 -0.64
C ARG A 44 -2.64 -9.18 -0.17
N VAL A 45 -2.76 -10.44 -0.48
CA VAL A 45 -3.83 -11.30 0.00
C VAL A 45 -3.44 -11.83 1.38
N ARG A 46 -4.27 -11.59 2.41
CA ARG A 46 -4.04 -12.17 3.73
C ARG A 46 -4.64 -13.57 3.85
N PRO A 47 -4.13 -14.43 4.71
CA PRO A 47 -4.80 -15.69 5.02
C PRO A 47 -6.15 -15.43 5.70
N PRO A 48 -7.11 -16.38 5.58
CA PRO A 48 -8.36 -16.30 6.29
C PRO A 48 -8.14 -16.30 7.80
N LEU A 49 -8.95 -15.55 8.53
CA LEU A 49 -8.88 -15.52 9.98
C LEU A 49 -9.61 -16.74 10.57
N PRO A 50 -9.23 -17.21 11.78
CA PRO A 50 -9.90 -18.34 12.42
C PRO A 50 -11.43 -18.18 12.50
N ARG A 51 -11.90 -16.96 12.79
CA ARG A 51 -13.35 -16.65 12.83
C ARG A 51 -14.06 -16.78 11.47
N GLU A 52 -13.33 -16.61 10.38
CA GLU A 52 -13.86 -16.75 9.01
C GLU A 52 -13.91 -18.22 8.60
N LEU A 53 -13.06 -19.06 9.17
CA LEU A 53 -13.05 -20.51 8.94
C LEU A 53 -14.06 -21.26 9.82
N SER A 54 -14.43 -20.70 10.99
CA SER A 54 -15.34 -21.32 11.96
C SER A 54 -16.76 -20.74 11.94
N GLY A 55 -17.10 -19.92 10.93
CA GLY A 55 -18.42 -19.32 10.79
C GLY A 55 -19.50 -20.34 10.40
N GLU A 56 -20.77 -19.98 10.59
CA GLU A 56 -21.93 -20.80 10.17
C GLU A 56 -21.98 -21.01 8.64
N VAL A 57 -21.45 -20.03 7.87
CA VAL A 57 -21.32 -20.12 6.42
C VAL A 57 -19.93 -20.66 6.10
N PRO A 58 -19.78 -21.74 5.32
CA PRO A 58 -18.51 -22.27 4.92
C PRO A 58 -17.64 -21.21 4.22
N PHE A 59 -16.37 -21.12 4.63
CA PHE A 59 -15.42 -20.23 3.94
C PHE A 59 -15.19 -20.70 2.50
N GLN A 60 -15.36 -19.79 1.55
CA GLN A 60 -15.06 -20.04 0.14
C GLN A 60 -13.91 -19.11 -0.28
N ASN A 61 -12.83 -19.70 -0.80
CA ASN A 61 -11.76 -18.92 -1.38
C ASN A 61 -12.10 -18.55 -2.83
N VAL A 62 -12.49 -17.30 -3.03
CA VAL A 62 -12.85 -16.75 -4.35
C VAL A 62 -11.69 -16.00 -5.01
N VAL A 63 -10.52 -15.96 -4.36
CA VAL A 63 -9.35 -15.20 -4.83
C VAL A 63 -8.27 -16.18 -5.27
N ALA A 64 -7.83 -16.07 -6.52
CA ALA A 64 -6.65 -16.76 -7.05
C ALA A 64 -5.55 -15.74 -7.37
N VAL A 65 -4.32 -16.07 -7.00
CA VAL A 65 -3.13 -15.26 -7.25
C VAL A 65 -2.21 -15.98 -8.20
N ASN A 66 -1.75 -15.28 -9.23
CA ASN A 66 -0.66 -15.71 -10.08
C ASN A 66 0.49 -14.69 -9.91
N GLU A 67 1.45 -15.02 -9.06
CA GLU A 67 2.61 -14.16 -8.79
C GLU A 67 3.51 -14.00 -10.02
N SER A 68 3.59 -15.01 -10.89
CA SER A 68 4.44 -14.96 -12.09
C SER A 68 3.94 -13.92 -13.09
N ASP A 69 2.63 -13.85 -13.28
CA ASP A 69 1.99 -12.92 -14.22
C ASP A 69 1.51 -11.63 -13.57
N GLN A 70 1.67 -11.50 -12.24
CA GLN A 70 1.20 -10.38 -11.43
C GLN A 70 -0.33 -10.17 -11.55
N VAL A 71 -1.08 -11.27 -11.62
CA VAL A 71 -2.53 -11.30 -11.80
C VAL A 71 -3.22 -11.75 -10.54
N LEU A 72 -4.25 -11.01 -10.15
CA LEU A 72 -5.22 -11.42 -9.15
C LEU A 72 -6.54 -11.65 -9.83
N THR A 73 -7.13 -12.82 -9.64
CA THR A 73 -8.44 -13.18 -10.18
C THR A 73 -9.44 -13.37 -9.05
N ILE A 74 -10.58 -12.73 -9.17
CA ILE A 74 -11.73 -12.90 -8.27
C ILE A 74 -12.81 -13.65 -9.05
N SER A 75 -13.25 -14.80 -8.52
CA SER A 75 -14.30 -15.60 -9.11
C SER A 75 -15.54 -15.54 -8.23
N GLU A 76 -16.67 -15.16 -8.79
CA GLU A 76 -17.96 -15.27 -8.12
C GLU A 76 -18.42 -16.71 -8.24
N ASN A 77 -18.16 -17.50 -7.20
CA ASN A 77 -18.64 -18.86 -7.13
C ASN A 77 -20.06 -18.84 -6.55
N ILE A 78 -21.07 -18.68 -7.42
CA ILE A 78 -22.48 -18.83 -7.05
C ILE A 78 -22.84 -20.32 -7.15
N GLU A 79 -22.05 -21.21 -6.55
CA GLU A 79 -22.50 -22.57 -6.30
C GLU A 79 -23.49 -22.54 -5.13
N SER A 80 -24.75 -22.67 -5.45
CA SER A 80 -25.87 -22.88 -4.53
C SER A 80 -26.19 -21.76 -3.54
N VAL A 81 -26.87 -20.70 -4.00
CA VAL A 81 -27.80 -19.99 -3.11
C VAL A 81 -28.97 -20.94 -2.87
N VAL A 82 -29.01 -21.56 -1.70
CA VAL A 82 -30.13 -22.36 -1.25
C VAL A 82 -31.08 -21.49 -0.42
N ASP A 83 -32.38 -21.66 -0.60
CA ASP A 83 -33.40 -21.04 0.25
C ASP A 83 -33.40 -21.65 1.67
N ALA A 84 -34.18 -21.07 2.57
CA ALA A 84 -34.34 -21.57 3.94
C ALA A 84 -34.85 -23.01 4.02
N ARG A 85 -35.23 -23.63 2.90
CA ARG A 85 -35.72 -25.02 2.78
C ARG A 85 -34.69 -25.93 2.12
N GLY A 86 -33.45 -25.41 1.82
CA GLY A 86 -32.40 -26.17 1.17
C GLY A 86 -32.60 -26.36 -0.35
N GLN A 87 -33.52 -25.62 -0.96
CA GLN A 87 -33.75 -25.68 -2.39
C GLN A 87 -32.90 -24.69 -3.13
N ALA A 88 -32.16 -25.10 -4.19
CA ALA A 88 -31.32 -24.22 -4.98
C ALA A 88 -32.17 -23.11 -5.61
N LEU A 89 -31.86 -21.85 -5.27
CA LEU A 89 -32.55 -20.65 -5.74
C LEU A 89 -32.11 -20.20 -7.12
N ALA A 90 -30.99 -20.70 -7.64
CA ALA A 90 -30.52 -20.37 -8.98
C ALA A 90 -29.90 -21.59 -9.65
N THR A 91 -30.21 -21.79 -10.93
CA THR A 91 -29.35 -22.55 -11.84
C THR A 91 -27.96 -21.89 -11.84
N PRO A 92 -26.84 -22.67 -11.80
CA PRO A 92 -25.52 -22.12 -11.94
C PRO A 92 -25.46 -21.26 -13.21
N GLY A 93 -25.47 -19.94 -13.04
CA GLY A 93 -25.20 -19.02 -14.13
C GLY A 93 -23.74 -19.10 -14.56
N PRO A 94 -23.34 -18.54 -15.68
CA PRO A 94 -21.95 -18.48 -16.05
C PRO A 94 -21.19 -17.79 -14.93
N HIS A 95 -20.18 -18.49 -14.36
CA HIS A 95 -19.32 -17.96 -13.32
C HIS A 95 -18.66 -16.68 -13.83
N SER A 96 -18.93 -15.54 -13.18
CA SER A 96 -18.20 -14.32 -13.52
C SER A 96 -16.82 -14.37 -12.86
N SER A 97 -15.79 -14.16 -13.65
CA SER A 97 -14.41 -14.11 -13.20
C SER A 97 -13.79 -12.80 -13.66
N HIS A 98 -13.20 -12.07 -12.74
CA HIS A 98 -12.56 -10.80 -12.99
C HIS A 98 -11.08 -10.88 -12.68
N SER A 99 -10.23 -10.58 -13.67
CA SER A 99 -8.78 -10.60 -13.51
C SER A 99 -8.22 -9.18 -13.57
N PHE A 100 -7.32 -8.90 -12.63
CA PHE A 100 -6.66 -7.60 -12.48
C PHE A 100 -5.15 -7.80 -12.49
N VAL A 101 -4.42 -6.89 -13.16
CA VAL A 101 -2.98 -6.88 -13.23
C VAL A 101 -2.45 -5.75 -12.36
N PHE A 102 -1.46 -6.03 -11.51
CA PHE A 102 -0.81 -5.06 -10.64
C PHE A 102 0.70 -5.04 -10.87
N ASP A 103 1.41 -4.12 -10.24
CA ASP A 103 2.87 -4.12 -10.28
C ASP A 103 3.47 -5.29 -9.50
N HIS A 104 2.76 -5.73 -8.44
CA HIS A 104 3.06 -6.97 -7.73
C HIS A 104 1.83 -7.51 -6.98
N VAL A 105 1.72 -8.83 -6.91
CA VAL A 105 0.67 -9.50 -6.13
C VAL A 105 1.33 -10.50 -5.19
N TYR A 106 0.97 -10.43 -3.91
CA TYR A 106 1.47 -11.31 -2.86
C TYR A 106 0.40 -12.30 -2.43
N GLU A 107 0.76 -13.57 -2.39
CA GLU A 107 -0.10 -14.64 -1.85
C GLU A 107 -0.25 -14.56 -0.32
N GLN A 108 -1.14 -15.40 0.20
CA GLN A 108 -1.50 -15.44 1.63
C GLN A 108 -0.31 -15.72 2.55
N ASN A 109 0.68 -16.48 2.08
CA ASN A 109 1.88 -16.90 2.82
C ASN A 109 3.08 -15.96 2.61
N ALA A 110 2.93 -14.87 1.86
CA ALA A 110 4.00 -13.92 1.61
C ALA A 110 4.56 -13.34 2.92
N SER A 111 5.87 -13.48 3.13
CA SER A 111 6.54 -13.02 4.33
C SER A 111 6.63 -11.48 4.38
N GLN A 112 6.70 -10.93 5.58
CA GLN A 112 6.94 -9.50 5.79
C GLN A 112 8.24 -9.03 5.13
N LYS A 113 9.27 -9.88 5.18
CA LYS A 113 10.56 -9.61 4.53
C LYS A 113 10.39 -9.52 3.02
N SER A 114 9.71 -10.47 2.39
CA SER A 114 9.48 -10.46 0.94
C SER A 114 8.72 -9.20 0.50
N VAL A 115 7.65 -8.83 1.21
CA VAL A 115 6.89 -7.61 0.94
C VAL A 115 7.78 -6.37 1.03
N TYR A 116 8.63 -6.28 2.05
CA TYR A 116 9.55 -5.17 2.22
C TYR A 116 10.59 -5.10 1.09
N GLU A 117 11.30 -6.19 0.83
CA GLU A 117 12.39 -6.23 -0.15
C GLU A 117 11.91 -5.87 -1.56
N THR A 118 10.75 -6.38 -1.97
CA THR A 118 10.23 -6.18 -3.33
C THR A 118 9.52 -4.85 -3.51
N THR A 119 8.79 -4.38 -2.48
CA THR A 119 7.94 -3.18 -2.61
C THR A 119 8.57 -1.94 -2.01
N ALA A 120 9.09 -2.00 -0.78
CA ALA A 120 9.41 -0.82 0.01
C ALA A 120 10.89 -0.43 -0.01
N ARG A 121 11.81 -1.40 -0.12
CA ARG A 121 13.26 -1.15 -0.06
C ARG A 121 13.71 -0.06 -1.02
N ALA A 122 13.35 -0.17 -2.31
CA ALA A 122 13.75 0.80 -3.33
C ALA A 122 13.16 2.21 -3.08
N VAL A 123 11.98 2.28 -2.49
CA VAL A 123 11.33 3.54 -2.09
C VAL A 123 12.13 4.23 -0.99
N VAL A 124 12.60 3.46 0.00
CA VAL A 124 13.46 3.97 1.08
C VAL A 124 14.83 4.37 0.55
N ASP A 125 15.41 3.61 -0.40
CA ASP A 125 16.67 3.99 -1.06
C ASP A 125 16.54 5.32 -1.81
N SER A 126 15.42 5.55 -2.50
CA SER A 126 15.13 6.83 -3.15
C SER A 126 15.02 7.98 -2.13
N ALA A 127 14.38 7.72 -0.98
CA ALA A 127 14.31 8.73 0.09
C ALA A 127 15.69 9.08 0.66
N LEU A 128 16.58 8.11 0.78
CA LEU A 128 17.98 8.33 1.20
C LEU A 128 18.82 9.09 0.16
N GLN A 129 18.38 9.11 -1.09
CA GLN A 129 18.96 9.93 -2.17
C GLN A 129 18.40 11.36 -2.21
N GLY A 130 17.45 11.71 -1.33
CA GLY A 130 16.87 13.05 -1.20
C GLY A 130 15.50 13.22 -1.84
N TYR A 131 14.86 12.16 -2.32
CA TYR A 131 13.50 12.23 -2.85
C TYR A 131 12.46 12.03 -1.75
N ASN A 132 11.34 12.76 -1.84
CA ASN A 132 10.20 12.49 -0.98
C ASN A 132 9.50 11.22 -1.45
N ALA A 133 9.16 10.36 -0.51
CA ALA A 133 8.52 9.09 -0.79
C ALA A 133 7.38 8.82 0.19
N THR A 134 6.32 8.18 -0.28
CA THR A 134 5.17 7.79 0.54
C THR A 134 4.81 6.34 0.28
N ILE A 135 4.61 5.58 1.35
CA ILE A 135 4.08 4.21 1.30
C ILE A 135 2.80 4.22 2.14
N PHE A 136 1.70 3.77 1.56
CA PHE A 136 0.44 3.67 2.29
C PHE A 136 -0.23 2.31 2.07
N ALA A 137 -0.93 1.82 3.07
CA ALA A 137 -1.75 0.62 3.02
C ALA A 137 -3.23 0.99 2.93
N TYR A 138 -3.92 0.46 1.94
CA TYR A 138 -5.34 0.68 1.70
C TYR A 138 -6.11 -0.63 1.81
N GLY A 139 -7.33 -0.55 2.30
CA GLY A 139 -8.26 -1.67 2.44
C GLY A 139 -9.25 -1.45 3.58
N GLN A 140 -10.29 -2.24 3.64
CA GLN A 140 -11.28 -2.16 4.73
C GLN A 140 -10.67 -2.63 6.07
N THR A 141 -11.42 -2.46 7.15
CA THR A 141 -11.03 -2.95 8.49
C THR A 141 -10.85 -4.47 8.46
N GLY A 142 -9.78 -4.96 9.09
CA GLY A 142 -9.46 -6.39 9.13
C GLY A 142 -8.66 -6.93 7.94
N THR A 143 -8.36 -6.13 6.91
CA THR A 143 -7.57 -6.60 5.75
C THR A 143 -6.06 -6.74 6.00
N GLY A 144 -5.56 -6.31 7.16
CA GLY A 144 -4.14 -6.45 7.51
C GLY A 144 -3.27 -5.23 7.20
N LYS A 145 -3.84 -4.02 7.07
CA LYS A 145 -3.07 -2.77 6.88
C LYS A 145 -2.01 -2.58 7.95
N THR A 146 -2.41 -2.64 9.23
CA THR A 146 -1.49 -2.49 10.38
C THR A 146 -0.46 -3.61 10.42
N PHE A 147 -0.86 -4.86 10.13
CA PHE A 147 0.07 -5.98 10.03
C PHE A 147 1.15 -5.74 8.97
N THR A 148 0.77 -5.25 7.80
CA THR A 148 1.70 -4.97 6.70
C THR A 148 2.63 -3.81 7.04
N MET A 149 2.11 -2.74 7.64
CA MET A 149 2.90 -1.53 7.93
C MET A 149 3.76 -1.66 9.19
N GLU A 150 3.19 -2.14 10.30
CA GLU A 150 3.86 -2.21 11.61
C GLU A 150 4.34 -3.64 11.93
N GLY A 151 3.51 -4.65 11.59
CA GLY A 151 3.70 -6.03 11.98
C GLY A 151 3.15 -6.33 13.37
N PHE A 152 3.28 -7.59 13.81
CA PHE A 152 2.99 -7.98 15.19
C PHE A 152 4.28 -8.13 15.99
N ASN A 153 4.44 -7.31 16.99
CA ASN A 153 5.65 -7.31 17.82
C ASN A 153 5.41 -7.98 19.20
N LYS A 154 4.56 -9.03 19.26
CA LYS A 154 4.24 -9.67 20.53
C LYS A 154 5.41 -10.42 21.20
N GLU A 155 6.47 -10.77 20.43
CA GLU A 155 7.58 -11.58 20.95
C GLU A 155 8.96 -11.16 20.40
N GLY A 156 9.11 -9.94 19.88
CA GLY A 156 10.42 -9.47 19.38
C GLY A 156 10.91 -10.14 18.11
N SER A 157 10.08 -10.95 17.44
CA SER A 157 10.45 -11.63 16.21
C SER A 157 10.73 -10.62 15.10
N ILE A 158 11.97 -10.63 14.59
CA ILE A 158 12.40 -9.81 13.45
C ILE A 158 11.58 -10.15 12.20
N GLU A 159 11.14 -11.38 12.07
CA GLU A 159 10.37 -11.85 10.92
C GLU A 159 8.98 -11.22 10.84
N ALA A 160 8.37 -10.97 12.00
CA ALA A 160 7.03 -10.37 12.09
C ALA A 160 7.00 -8.85 11.84
N ARG A 161 8.15 -8.18 11.75
CA ARG A 161 8.26 -6.73 11.53
C ARG A 161 7.72 -6.33 10.16
N GLY A 162 6.86 -5.31 10.14
CA GLY A 162 6.29 -4.76 8.91
C GLY A 162 7.22 -3.81 8.16
N ILE A 163 6.64 -3.02 7.28
CA ILE A 163 7.37 -2.07 6.41
C ILE A 163 8.05 -0.99 7.24
N ILE A 164 7.36 -0.37 8.20
CA ILE A 164 7.91 0.78 8.97
C ILE A 164 9.17 0.38 9.74
N PRO A 165 9.18 -0.65 10.61
CA PRO A 165 10.40 -1.02 11.34
C PRO A 165 11.57 -1.39 10.42
N ARG A 166 11.33 -2.07 9.30
CA ARG A 166 12.39 -2.40 8.34
C ARG A 166 12.94 -1.18 7.62
N ALA A 167 12.08 -0.20 7.28
CA ALA A 167 12.50 1.07 6.70
C ALA A 167 13.38 1.86 7.67
N ILE A 168 13.00 1.91 8.94
CA ILE A 168 13.79 2.56 9.99
C ILE A 168 15.17 1.91 10.12
N GLU A 169 15.24 0.58 10.14
CA GLU A 169 16.52 -0.14 10.19
C GLU A 169 17.39 0.13 8.97
N GLN A 170 16.80 0.22 7.78
CA GLN A 170 17.51 0.58 6.55
C GLN A 170 18.07 2.00 6.62
N VAL A 171 17.28 2.99 7.09
CA VAL A 171 17.74 4.39 7.26
C VAL A 171 18.90 4.47 8.22
N PHE A 172 18.79 3.89 9.41
CA PHE A 172 19.89 3.93 10.40
C PHE A 172 21.10 3.11 9.97
N GLY A 173 20.91 1.99 9.27
CA GLY A 173 22.00 1.22 8.67
C GLY A 173 22.72 2.00 7.56
N HIS A 174 22.01 2.83 6.79
CA HIS A 174 22.62 3.75 5.84
C HIS A 174 23.47 4.82 6.56
N ILE A 175 22.92 5.44 7.59
CA ILE A 175 23.61 6.44 8.40
C ILE A 175 24.90 5.87 8.99
N GLN A 176 24.86 4.69 9.61
CA GLN A 176 26.03 4.04 10.21
C GLN A 176 27.15 3.81 9.19
N ARG A 177 26.80 3.45 7.95
CA ARG A 177 27.78 3.19 6.89
C ARG A 177 28.39 4.46 6.28
N HIS A 178 27.66 5.58 6.30
CA HIS A 178 28.06 6.81 5.62
C HIS A 178 28.45 7.96 6.58
N ALA A 179 28.14 7.84 7.88
CA ALA A 179 28.53 8.84 8.85
C ALA A 179 30.07 8.93 8.96
N ASN A 180 30.59 10.13 8.84
CA ASN A 180 32.00 10.44 8.98
C ASN A 180 32.15 11.90 9.47
N PRO A 181 33.37 12.38 9.85
CA PRO A 181 33.55 13.73 10.36
C PRO A 181 33.07 14.85 9.43
N ARG A 182 32.98 14.59 8.12
CA ARG A 182 32.52 15.56 7.11
C ARG A 182 31.05 15.46 6.78
N MET A 183 30.33 14.44 7.32
CA MET A 183 28.96 14.18 6.99
C MET A 183 28.14 13.91 8.26
N ARG A 184 27.18 14.75 8.52
CA ARG A 184 26.29 14.64 9.67
C ARG A 184 24.88 14.32 9.21
N PHE A 185 24.18 13.52 10.00
CA PHE A 185 22.79 13.18 9.78
C PHE A 185 21.93 13.64 10.95
N LEU A 186 20.76 14.16 10.64
CA LEU A 186 19.72 14.48 11.62
C LEU A 186 18.45 13.73 11.20
N VAL A 187 17.94 12.88 12.08
CA VAL A 187 16.69 12.18 11.86
C VAL A 187 15.64 12.73 12.83
N ARG A 188 14.47 13.07 12.28
CA ARG A 188 13.32 13.51 13.06
C ARG A 188 12.12 12.63 12.71
N ALA A 189 11.25 12.42 13.68
CA ALA A 189 10.01 11.67 13.48
C ALA A 189 8.81 12.45 14.00
N SER A 190 7.69 12.31 13.30
CA SER A 190 6.37 12.83 13.68
C SER A 190 5.34 11.73 13.52
N TYR A 191 4.29 11.77 14.32
CA TYR A 191 3.21 10.79 14.23
C TYR A 191 1.86 11.50 14.43
N LEU A 192 1.04 11.48 13.42
CA LEU A 192 -0.26 12.14 13.41
C LEU A 192 -1.40 11.15 13.11
N GLN A 193 -2.59 11.54 13.47
CA GLN A 193 -3.84 10.88 13.14
C GLN A 193 -4.76 11.85 12.43
N ILE A 194 -5.50 11.33 11.44
CA ILE A 194 -6.61 12.03 10.81
C ILE A 194 -7.89 11.27 11.17
N TYR A 195 -8.79 11.97 11.85
CA TYR A 195 -10.08 11.43 12.24
C TYR A 195 -11.16 12.49 12.07
N ASN A 196 -12.22 12.19 11.32
CA ASN A 196 -13.30 13.12 11.01
C ASN A 196 -12.77 14.48 10.50
N GLU A 197 -11.89 14.44 9.49
CA GLU A 197 -11.22 15.60 8.86
C GLU A 197 -10.34 16.44 9.81
N ALA A 198 -10.22 16.06 11.08
CA ALA A 198 -9.35 16.72 12.05
C ALA A 198 -8.00 16.02 12.16
N ILE A 199 -6.92 16.79 12.14
CA ILE A 199 -5.55 16.28 12.31
C ILE A 199 -5.13 16.49 13.77
N SER A 200 -4.63 15.42 14.40
CA SER A 200 -4.13 15.45 15.78
C SER A 200 -2.72 14.85 15.86
N ASP A 201 -1.91 15.41 16.74
CA ASP A 201 -0.56 14.92 17.03
C ASP A 201 -0.63 13.77 18.04
N LEU A 202 -0.22 12.57 17.64
CA LEU A 202 -0.22 11.38 18.52
C LEU A 202 0.92 11.40 19.56
N LEU A 203 1.94 12.23 19.36
CA LEU A 203 3.07 12.38 20.27
C LEU A 203 2.89 13.55 21.25
N LYS A 204 1.98 14.48 20.93
CA LYS A 204 1.52 15.59 21.77
C LYS A 204 -0.01 15.71 21.69
N PRO A 205 -0.76 14.90 22.46
CA PRO A 205 -2.22 14.81 22.34
C PRO A 205 -2.99 16.11 22.66
N ASP A 206 -2.34 17.06 23.29
CA ASP A 206 -2.85 18.44 23.52
C ASP A 206 -2.95 19.23 22.22
N ARG A 207 -2.27 18.79 21.13
CA ARG A 207 -2.29 19.44 19.83
C ARG A 207 -3.26 18.72 18.89
N SER A 208 -4.42 19.34 18.71
CA SER A 208 -5.49 18.86 17.83
C SER A 208 -5.93 19.96 16.86
N ASN A 209 -6.71 19.58 15.84
CA ASN A 209 -7.18 20.48 14.80
C ASN A 209 -6.03 21.22 14.07
N LEU A 210 -4.94 20.51 13.83
CA LEU A 210 -3.79 21.05 13.11
C LEU A 210 -4.14 21.31 11.64
N SER A 211 -3.53 22.35 11.07
CA SER A 211 -3.79 22.76 9.69
C SER A 211 -2.68 22.32 8.75
N ILE A 212 -3.05 21.92 7.53
CA ILE A 212 -2.11 21.70 6.45
C ILE A 212 -1.78 23.06 5.84
N ARG A 213 -0.48 23.34 5.66
CA ARG A 213 0.02 24.56 5.01
C ARG A 213 1.03 24.20 3.93
N GLU A 214 1.22 25.13 3.02
CA GLU A 214 2.24 25.05 1.98
C GLU A 214 3.18 26.25 2.08
N ASP A 215 4.47 25.97 2.01
CA ASP A 215 5.55 26.95 1.98
C ASP A 215 6.45 26.69 0.79
N LYS A 216 6.96 27.73 0.14
CA LYS A 216 7.82 27.62 -1.05
C LYS A 216 9.12 26.84 -0.81
N ARG A 217 9.63 26.82 0.43
CA ARG A 217 10.88 26.12 0.79
C ARG A 217 10.63 24.76 1.41
N ARG A 218 9.58 24.64 2.24
CA ARG A 218 9.27 23.42 2.99
C ARG A 218 8.32 22.47 2.23
N GLY A 219 7.65 22.97 1.18
CA GLY A 219 6.56 22.25 0.55
C GLY A 219 5.32 22.18 1.45
N VAL A 220 4.55 21.10 1.34
CA VAL A 220 3.36 20.86 2.16
C VAL A 220 3.77 20.30 3.52
N PHE A 221 3.24 20.87 4.61
CA PHE A 221 3.50 20.45 5.99
C PHE A 221 2.28 20.65 6.88
N VAL A 222 2.27 20.02 8.04
CA VAL A 222 1.23 20.20 9.07
C VAL A 222 1.77 21.19 10.10
N ASP A 223 1.12 22.35 10.17
CA ASP A 223 1.51 23.44 11.08
C ASP A 223 1.26 23.02 12.54
N GLY A 224 2.26 23.22 13.38
CA GLY A 224 2.18 22.87 14.80
C GLY A 224 2.41 21.38 15.12
N LEU A 225 2.61 20.49 14.12
CA LEU A 225 2.96 19.10 14.38
C LEU A 225 4.33 19.00 15.06
N SER A 226 4.44 18.15 16.09
CA SER A 226 5.72 17.96 16.79
C SER A 226 6.68 17.11 15.96
N GLU A 227 7.94 17.54 15.95
CA GLU A 227 9.05 16.83 15.35
C GLU A 227 10.04 16.41 16.47
N TRP A 228 10.32 15.12 16.54
CA TRP A 228 11.15 14.52 17.57
C TRP A 228 12.46 14.05 17.00
N VAL A 229 13.57 14.61 17.46
CA VAL A 229 14.92 14.15 17.08
C VAL A 229 15.13 12.76 17.63
N VAL A 230 15.58 11.84 16.78
CA VAL A 230 15.80 10.43 17.11
C VAL A 230 17.21 10.01 16.66
N ARG A 231 17.87 9.22 17.48
CA ARG A 231 19.27 8.81 17.30
C ARG A 231 19.44 7.32 17.04
N SER A 232 18.34 6.57 17.21
CA SER A 232 18.38 5.11 17.05
C SER A 232 17.00 4.56 16.62
N PRO A 233 16.95 3.37 16.02
CA PRO A 233 15.70 2.67 15.78
C PRO A 233 14.85 2.50 17.04
N ALA A 234 15.48 2.23 18.19
CA ALA A 234 14.77 2.02 19.47
C ALA A 234 14.00 3.27 19.90
N GLU A 235 14.56 4.47 19.71
CA GLU A 235 13.86 5.73 20.01
C GLU A 235 12.62 5.89 19.14
N ILE A 236 12.69 5.55 17.84
CA ILE A 236 11.55 5.59 16.93
C ILE A 236 10.48 4.57 17.36
N TYR A 237 10.87 3.36 17.73
CA TYR A 237 9.92 2.35 18.21
C TYR A 237 9.20 2.82 19.47
N GLY A 238 9.91 3.51 20.39
CA GLY A 238 9.30 4.14 21.56
C GLY A 238 8.26 5.22 21.17
N LEU A 239 8.54 6.03 20.14
CA LEU A 239 7.56 7.00 19.64
C LEU A 239 6.33 6.32 19.03
N MET A 240 6.52 5.28 18.22
CA MET A 240 5.42 4.51 17.64
C MET A 240 4.54 3.87 18.72
N GLN A 241 5.16 3.24 19.72
CA GLN A 241 4.43 2.64 20.85
C GLN A 241 3.61 3.68 21.62
N ARG A 242 4.20 4.83 21.92
CA ARG A 242 3.53 5.93 22.61
C ARG A 242 2.35 6.47 21.81
N GLY A 243 2.53 6.78 20.54
CA GLY A 243 1.47 7.27 19.67
C GLY A 243 0.38 6.21 19.44
N GLY A 244 0.74 4.94 19.32
CA GLY A 244 -0.19 3.82 19.24
C GLY A 244 -1.06 3.69 20.50
N ALA A 245 -0.49 3.86 21.69
CA ALA A 245 -1.23 3.87 22.96
C ALA A 245 -2.22 5.03 23.03
N VAL A 246 -1.83 6.23 22.60
CA VAL A 246 -2.72 7.40 22.53
C VAL A 246 -3.89 7.14 21.57
N ARG A 247 -3.61 6.55 20.41
CA ARG A 247 -4.62 6.18 19.44
C ARG A 247 -5.60 5.15 20.02
N ALA A 248 -5.12 4.10 20.69
CA ALA A 248 -5.94 3.07 21.30
C ALA A 248 -6.81 3.60 22.46
N THR A 249 -6.32 4.55 23.28
CA THR A 249 -7.15 5.17 24.33
C THR A 249 -8.26 6.05 23.78
N GLY A 250 -8.09 6.63 22.59
CA GLY A 250 -9.15 7.29 21.86
C GLY A 250 -10.27 6.34 21.41
N GLU A 251 -9.94 5.09 21.12
CA GLU A 251 -10.91 4.06 20.71
C GLU A 251 -11.91 3.70 21.81
N THR A 252 -11.46 3.57 23.05
CA THR A 252 -12.32 3.20 24.17
C THR A 252 -13.34 4.28 24.56
N LYS A 253 -13.10 5.54 24.16
CA LYS A 253 -13.99 6.68 24.46
C LYS A 253 -15.01 6.99 23.37
N MET A 254 -14.80 6.54 22.15
CA MET A 254 -15.63 6.88 20.98
C MET A 254 -15.69 5.76 19.93
N ASN A 255 -16.33 4.61 20.24
CA ASN A 255 -16.67 3.56 19.27
C ASN A 255 -15.64 3.36 18.11
N GLU A 256 -14.70 2.41 18.28
CA GLU A 256 -13.78 1.92 17.23
C GLU A 256 -13.10 3.00 16.36
N VAL A 257 -12.47 4.00 16.98
CA VAL A 257 -11.80 5.11 16.29
C VAL A 257 -10.68 4.61 15.34
N SER A 258 -9.99 3.50 15.66
CA SER A 258 -8.88 3.01 14.83
C SER A 258 -9.35 2.55 13.45
N SER A 259 -10.56 1.98 13.37
CA SER A 259 -11.13 1.54 12.10
C SER A 259 -11.53 2.69 11.18
N ARG A 260 -11.76 3.89 11.76
CA ARG A 260 -12.25 5.10 11.07
C ARG A 260 -11.22 6.22 11.01
N SER A 261 -10.00 5.98 11.47
CA SER A 261 -8.92 6.97 11.44
C SER A 261 -7.76 6.52 10.57
N HIS A 262 -7.06 7.50 10.00
CA HIS A 262 -5.79 7.29 9.31
C HIS A 262 -4.64 7.68 10.24
N ALA A 263 -3.60 6.86 10.31
CA ALA A 263 -2.39 7.16 11.04
C ALA A 263 -1.24 7.39 10.04
N VAL A 264 -0.52 8.49 10.19
CA VAL A 264 0.61 8.83 9.33
C VAL A 264 1.86 8.99 10.17
N PHE A 265 2.84 8.15 9.91
CA PHE A 265 4.15 8.20 10.54
C PHE A 265 5.15 8.83 9.56
N ILE A 266 5.79 9.93 9.94
CA ILE A 266 6.68 10.71 9.09
C ILE A 266 8.10 10.58 9.63
N VAL A 267 9.05 10.25 8.75
CA VAL A 267 10.48 10.26 9.05
C VAL A 267 11.15 11.27 8.13
N ILE A 268 11.88 12.20 8.73
CA ILE A 268 12.66 13.21 8.02
C ILE A 268 14.13 12.91 8.28
N ALA A 269 14.88 12.61 7.23
CA ALA A 269 16.32 12.39 7.29
C ALA A 269 17.03 13.53 6.56
N GLU A 270 17.79 14.31 7.30
CA GLU A 270 18.61 15.40 6.76
C GLU A 270 20.08 14.98 6.75
N GLN A 271 20.77 15.26 5.66
CA GLN A 271 22.19 15.02 5.51
C GLN A 271 22.87 16.35 5.24
N VAL A 272 23.88 16.67 6.03
CA VAL A 272 24.68 17.88 5.89
C VAL A 272 26.13 17.48 5.68
N GLY A 273 26.69 17.86 4.54
CA GLY A 273 28.13 17.76 4.24
C GLY A 273 28.83 19.07 4.58
N HIS A 274 30.08 18.99 5.07
CA HIS A 274 30.97 20.12 5.29
C HIS A 274 32.07 20.14 4.24
#